data_c4b82ac9c5b45f5f3e49365110abad4f
#
_entry.id   c4b82ac9c5b45f5f3e49365110abad4f
#
_cell.length_a   1.000
_cell.length_b   1.000
_cell.length_c   1.000
_cell.angle_alpha   90.00
_cell.angle_beta   90.00
_cell.angle_gamma   90.00
#
_symmetry.space_group_name_H-M   'P 1'
#
loop_
_entity.id
_entity.type
_entity.pdbx_description
1 polymer ?
#
loop_
_entity_poly.entity_id
_entity_poly.type
_entity_poly.pdbx_seq_one_letter_code
_entity_poly.pdbx_strand_id
1 'polypeptide(L)'
;FCDEWKRYHDTGDGFVSHIPVNVDGSCNGLQIYSLLLRDKVAGKLVNCIPSETPQDIYQLVADEVIKTLKVKAEEGDDLAKKWLAYGVKRSTCKRPIMTICYGSTRYSCTDFVVEDLTKRKDKGEMHPFDDMFKPATYLSKIIWSSIGENLKSARQGMDFLQGIAKVIAKTGQPIHWTTPVGFPVFQYYPEMKSKKVKSHLMGE
;
A
#
# COMPACT_ATOMS: atom_id res chain seq x y z
N PHE A 1 14.33 18.31 23.43
CA PHE A 1 13.05 18.88 22.98
C PHE A 1 12.55 19.95 23.98
N CYS A 2 12.31 19.61 25.25
CA CYS A 2 11.75 20.54 26.25
C CYS A 2 12.59 21.81 26.42
N ASP A 3 13.93 21.69 26.43
CA ASP A 3 14.83 22.84 26.56
C ASP A 3 14.74 23.76 25.30
N GLU A 4 14.67 23.18 24.11
CA GLU A 4 14.52 23.95 22.89
C GLU A 4 13.14 24.61 22.79
N TRP A 5 12.09 23.93 23.26
CA TRP A 5 10.76 24.50 23.33
C TRP A 5 10.70 25.70 24.27
N LYS A 6 11.37 25.61 25.45
CA LYS A 6 11.51 26.74 26.36
C LYS A 6 12.25 27.91 25.71
N ARG A 7 13.39 27.62 25.05
CA ARG A 7 14.16 28.66 24.33
C ARG A 7 13.34 29.32 23.21
N TYR A 8 12.51 28.57 22.49
CA TYR A 8 11.58 29.16 21.52
C TYR A 8 10.61 30.15 22.17
N HIS A 9 10.03 29.79 23.31
CA HIS A 9 9.15 30.68 24.06
C HIS A 9 9.85 31.96 24.53
N ASP A 10 11.13 31.88 24.89
CA ASP A 10 11.91 33.03 25.36
C ASP A 10 12.40 33.92 24.18
N THR A 11 12.60 33.34 22.99
CA THR A 11 13.19 34.04 21.84
C THR A 11 12.16 34.42 20.78
N GLY A 12 11.06 33.67 20.65
CA GLY A 12 10.02 33.87 19.63
C GLY A 12 10.46 33.45 18.21
N ASP A 13 9.89 34.09 17.19
CA ASP A 13 10.03 33.72 15.77
C ASP A 13 11.46 33.78 15.20
N GLY A 14 12.41 34.36 15.93
CA GLY A 14 13.84 34.36 15.57
C GLY A 14 14.60 33.12 16.03
N PHE A 15 13.93 32.17 16.72
CA PHE A 15 14.58 30.96 17.24
C PHE A 15 14.92 29.96 16.14
N VAL A 16 16.17 29.48 16.14
CA VAL A 16 16.61 28.40 15.24
C VAL A 16 16.83 27.14 16.08
N SER A 17 16.05 26.10 15.80
CA SER A 17 16.19 24.79 16.43
C SER A 17 17.26 23.96 15.74
N HIS A 18 18.07 23.25 16.55
CA HIS A 18 19.06 22.28 16.08
C HIS A 18 18.60 20.83 16.31
N ILE A 19 17.33 20.62 16.68
CA ILE A 19 16.78 19.27 16.80
C ILE A 19 16.64 18.66 15.41
N PRO A 20 17.21 17.46 15.17
CA PRO A 20 17.00 16.77 13.90
C PRO A 20 15.52 16.47 13.68
N VAL A 21 15.02 16.79 12.49
CA VAL A 21 13.67 16.44 12.04
C VAL A 21 13.74 15.36 10.98
N ASN A 22 12.85 14.38 11.08
CA ASN A 22 12.71 13.38 10.04
C ASN A 22 12.02 14.01 8.84
N VAL A 23 12.66 13.92 7.68
CA VAL A 23 12.09 14.31 6.40
C VAL A 23 11.71 13.04 5.65
N ASP A 24 10.45 12.93 5.26
CA ASP A 24 9.94 11.78 4.51
C ASP A 24 9.22 12.25 3.24
N GLY A 25 9.30 11.43 2.19
CA GLY A 25 8.59 11.67 0.95
C GLY A 25 7.12 11.23 1.05
N SER A 26 6.21 12.03 0.52
CA SER A 26 4.81 11.62 0.43
C SER A 26 4.60 10.74 -0.80
N CYS A 27 4.30 9.43 -0.59
CA CYS A 27 3.97 8.52 -1.68
C CYS A 27 5.10 8.35 -2.72
N ASN A 28 6.36 8.37 -2.29
CA ASN A 28 7.55 8.41 -3.16
C ASN A 28 7.61 7.25 -4.17
N GLY A 29 7.19 6.05 -3.79
CA GLY A 29 7.15 4.89 -4.70
C GLY A 29 6.29 5.16 -5.93
N LEU A 30 5.09 5.69 -5.76
CA LEU A 30 4.20 6.05 -6.88
C LEU A 30 4.73 7.26 -7.65
N GLN A 31 5.38 8.22 -7.00
CA GLN A 31 6.05 9.33 -7.67
C GLN A 31 7.14 8.83 -8.61
N ILE A 32 8.01 7.92 -8.14
CA ILE A 32 9.07 7.32 -8.97
C ILE A 32 8.46 6.56 -10.15
N TYR A 33 7.44 5.71 -9.92
CA TYR A 33 6.79 4.98 -11.02
C TYR A 33 6.14 5.91 -12.04
N SER A 34 5.43 6.95 -11.58
CA SER A 34 4.79 7.91 -12.50
C SER A 34 5.80 8.65 -13.36
N LEU A 35 6.95 9.01 -12.81
CA LEU A 35 8.04 9.66 -13.53
C LEU A 35 8.71 8.71 -14.52
N LEU A 36 9.10 7.52 -14.08
CA LEU A 36 9.77 6.52 -14.92
C LEU A 36 8.89 6.09 -16.10
N LEU A 37 7.59 5.90 -15.86
CA LEU A 37 6.65 5.44 -16.87
C LEU A 37 5.95 6.59 -17.61
N ARG A 38 6.33 7.84 -17.30
CA ARG A 38 5.78 9.07 -17.90
C ARG A 38 4.25 9.15 -17.81
N ASP A 39 3.70 8.66 -16.69
CA ASP A 39 2.27 8.66 -16.43
C ASP A 39 1.83 10.02 -15.89
N LYS A 40 1.27 10.85 -16.76
CA LYS A 40 0.79 12.19 -16.39
C LYS A 40 -0.40 12.15 -15.42
N VAL A 41 -1.25 11.13 -15.52
CA VAL A 41 -2.43 11.00 -14.66
C VAL A 41 -1.99 10.68 -13.23
N ALA A 42 -1.22 9.60 -13.05
CA ALA A 42 -0.67 9.24 -11.75
C ALA A 42 0.25 10.35 -11.22
N GLY A 43 1.09 10.95 -12.07
CA GLY A 43 1.99 12.04 -11.70
C GLY A 43 1.26 13.27 -11.12
N LYS A 44 0.08 13.61 -11.64
CA LYS A 44 -0.77 14.64 -11.08
C LYS A 44 -1.31 14.26 -9.71
N LEU A 45 -1.81 13.02 -9.57
CA LEU A 45 -2.41 12.51 -8.32
C LEU A 45 -1.41 12.37 -7.16
N VAL A 46 -0.12 12.27 -7.47
CA VAL A 46 0.96 12.16 -6.47
C VAL A 46 1.82 13.44 -6.37
N ASN A 47 1.32 14.55 -6.89
CA ASN A 47 1.94 15.87 -6.81
C ASN A 47 3.33 15.99 -7.49
N CYS A 48 3.58 15.21 -8.55
CA CYS A 48 4.75 15.37 -9.43
C CYS A 48 4.51 16.40 -10.55
N ILE A 49 3.27 16.77 -10.79
CA ILE A 49 2.86 17.78 -11.77
C ILE A 49 2.17 18.91 -11.00
N PRO A 50 2.53 20.19 -11.26
CA PRO A 50 1.90 21.33 -10.62
C PRO A 50 0.38 21.31 -10.79
N SER A 51 -0.34 21.63 -9.71
CA SER A 51 -1.78 21.82 -9.68
C SER A 51 -2.14 22.95 -8.70
N GLU A 52 -3.30 23.55 -8.85
CA GLU A 52 -3.75 24.65 -7.99
C GLU A 52 -3.85 24.23 -6.52
N THR A 53 -4.24 22.98 -6.28
CA THR A 53 -4.35 22.41 -4.94
C THR A 53 -3.58 21.09 -4.85
N PRO A 54 -2.95 20.79 -3.70
CA PRO A 54 -2.33 19.50 -3.47
C PRO A 54 -3.34 18.36 -3.66
N GLN A 55 -2.92 17.32 -4.38
CA GLN A 55 -3.74 16.13 -4.64
C GLN A 55 -3.49 15.09 -3.56
N ASP A 56 -4.51 14.30 -3.26
CA ASP A 56 -4.45 13.20 -2.31
C ASP A 56 -5.00 11.92 -2.93
N ILE A 57 -4.10 11.10 -3.47
CA ILE A 57 -4.46 9.81 -4.09
C ILE A 57 -5.17 8.87 -3.13
N TYR A 58 -4.86 8.95 -1.83
CA TYR A 58 -5.48 8.08 -0.83
C TYR A 58 -6.94 8.44 -0.60
N GLN A 59 -7.24 9.75 -0.55
CA GLN A 59 -8.59 10.23 -0.43
C GLN A 59 -9.39 9.97 -1.71
N LEU A 60 -8.78 10.20 -2.88
CA LEU A 60 -9.43 9.94 -4.16
C LEU A 60 -9.88 8.47 -4.27
N VAL A 61 -9.01 7.52 -3.95
CA VAL A 61 -9.37 6.10 -3.98
C VAL A 61 -10.46 5.78 -2.94
N ALA A 62 -10.40 6.38 -1.74
CA ALA A 62 -11.44 6.19 -0.74
C ALA A 62 -12.81 6.69 -1.25
N ASP A 63 -12.85 7.83 -1.91
CA ASP A 63 -14.08 8.41 -2.47
C ASP A 63 -14.65 7.54 -3.60
N GLU A 64 -13.80 6.95 -4.44
CA GLU A 64 -14.24 6.02 -5.49
C GLU A 64 -14.76 4.70 -4.92
N VAL A 65 -14.10 4.17 -3.90
CA VAL A 65 -14.59 3.00 -3.17
C VAL A 65 -15.96 3.28 -2.57
N ILE A 66 -16.18 4.46 -1.97
CA ILE A 66 -17.47 4.87 -1.44
C ILE A 66 -18.53 4.98 -2.56
N LYS A 67 -18.17 5.53 -3.73
CA LYS A 67 -19.09 5.57 -4.89
C LYS A 67 -19.50 4.17 -5.33
N THR A 68 -18.54 3.26 -5.44
CA THR A 68 -18.81 1.86 -5.80
C THR A 68 -19.69 1.16 -4.76
N LEU A 69 -19.45 1.41 -3.47
CA LEU A 69 -20.29 0.87 -2.40
C LEU A 69 -21.73 1.40 -2.45
N LYS A 70 -21.93 2.68 -2.81
CA LYS A 70 -23.28 3.25 -2.98
C LYS A 70 -24.07 2.53 -4.07
N VAL A 71 -23.48 2.34 -5.25
CA VAL A 71 -24.11 1.60 -6.34
C VAL A 71 -24.49 0.18 -5.90
N LYS A 72 -23.56 -0.55 -5.26
CA LYS A 72 -23.82 -1.90 -4.76
C LYS A 72 -24.89 -1.95 -3.67
N ALA A 73 -24.94 -0.95 -2.81
CA ALA A 73 -25.99 -0.85 -1.78
C ALA A 73 -27.39 -0.61 -2.36
N GLU A 74 -27.48 0.17 -3.46
CA GLU A 74 -28.72 0.37 -4.23
C GLU A 74 -29.15 -0.93 -4.92
N GLU A 75 -28.21 -1.76 -5.36
CA GLU A 75 -28.45 -3.10 -5.89
C GLU A 75 -28.86 -4.13 -4.81
N GLY A 76 -28.88 -3.74 -3.54
CA GLY A 76 -29.32 -4.58 -2.43
C GLY A 76 -28.21 -5.28 -1.65
N ASP A 77 -26.93 -5.00 -1.92
CA ASP A 77 -25.79 -5.64 -1.24
C ASP A 77 -25.68 -5.19 0.24
N ASP A 78 -25.91 -6.11 1.15
CA ASP A 78 -25.91 -5.84 2.60
C ASP A 78 -24.52 -5.51 3.14
N LEU A 79 -23.45 -6.10 2.57
CA LEU A 79 -22.08 -5.75 2.97
C LEU A 79 -21.73 -4.33 2.56
N ALA A 80 -22.18 -3.89 1.38
CA ALA A 80 -22.01 -2.52 0.94
C ALA A 80 -22.72 -1.54 1.87
N LYS A 81 -23.96 -1.83 2.28
CA LYS A 81 -24.71 -1.01 3.24
C LYS A 81 -24.00 -0.92 4.59
N LYS A 82 -23.51 -2.03 5.12
CA LYS A 82 -22.74 -2.08 6.38
C LYS A 82 -21.47 -1.26 6.29
N TRP A 83 -20.71 -1.35 5.18
CA TRP A 83 -19.51 -0.56 4.97
C TRP A 83 -19.79 0.94 4.83
N LEU A 84 -20.88 1.33 4.16
CA LEU A 84 -21.29 2.73 4.07
C LEU A 84 -21.67 3.30 5.45
N ALA A 85 -22.38 2.53 6.27
CA ALA A 85 -22.75 2.92 7.62
C ALA A 85 -21.52 3.06 8.54
N TYR A 86 -20.55 2.15 8.43
CA TYR A 86 -19.31 2.19 9.21
C TYR A 86 -18.32 3.24 8.72
N GLY A 87 -18.32 3.53 7.43
CA GLY A 87 -17.50 4.49 6.76
C GLY A 87 -16.12 3.96 6.34
N VAL A 88 -15.79 4.15 5.08
CA VAL A 88 -14.44 3.93 4.54
C VAL A 88 -13.66 5.23 4.70
N LYS A 89 -12.52 5.16 5.39
CA LYS A 89 -11.66 6.31 5.67
C LYS A 89 -10.46 6.33 4.71
N ARG A 90 -9.85 7.50 4.57
CA ARG A 90 -8.56 7.66 3.89
C ARG A 90 -7.50 6.68 4.44
N SER A 91 -7.46 6.46 5.76
CA SER A 91 -6.55 5.51 6.42
C SER A 91 -6.71 4.08 5.93
N THR A 92 -7.95 3.65 5.65
CA THR A 92 -8.28 2.31 5.16
C THR A 92 -7.64 2.03 3.79
N CYS A 93 -7.57 3.05 2.91
CA CYS A 93 -7.00 2.94 1.58
C CYS A 93 -5.49 3.25 1.51
N LYS A 94 -4.94 3.97 2.52
CA LYS A 94 -3.56 4.46 2.48
C LYS A 94 -2.54 3.35 2.33
N ARG A 95 -2.59 2.32 3.18
CA ARG A 95 -1.58 1.26 3.19
C ARG A 95 -1.62 0.37 1.94
N PRO A 96 -2.79 -0.08 1.43
CA PRO A 96 -2.88 -0.75 0.15
C PRO A 96 -2.24 0.03 -1.01
N ILE A 97 -2.48 1.33 -1.09
CA ILE A 97 -1.95 2.18 -2.16
C ILE A 97 -0.44 2.37 -2.02
N MET A 98 0.06 2.62 -0.81
CA MET A 98 1.50 2.79 -0.59
C MET A 98 2.31 1.56 -0.97
N THR A 99 1.78 0.38 -0.71
CA THR A 99 2.53 -0.88 -0.84
C THR A 99 2.45 -1.52 -2.23
N ILE A 100 1.61 -1.00 -3.14
CA ILE A 100 1.53 -1.53 -4.51
C ILE A 100 2.86 -1.48 -5.24
N CYS A 101 3.63 -0.43 -5.02
CA CYS A 101 4.97 -0.24 -5.60
C CYS A 101 6.02 -1.22 -5.05
N TYR A 102 5.70 -1.94 -4.00
CA TYR A 102 6.57 -2.92 -3.34
C TYR A 102 6.08 -4.36 -3.52
N GLY A 103 5.13 -4.57 -4.45
CA GLY A 103 4.65 -5.89 -4.79
C GLY A 103 3.55 -6.44 -3.90
N SER A 104 2.83 -5.59 -3.18
CA SER A 104 1.66 -6.04 -2.42
C SER A 104 0.60 -6.65 -3.34
N THR A 105 -0.16 -7.58 -2.78
CA THR A 105 -1.20 -8.32 -3.47
C THR A 105 -2.58 -7.96 -2.94
N ARG A 106 -3.63 -8.43 -3.61
CA ARG A 106 -5.00 -8.32 -3.09
C ARG A 106 -5.16 -9.00 -1.73
N TYR A 107 -4.42 -10.08 -1.47
CA TYR A 107 -4.43 -10.73 -0.16
C TYR A 107 -3.84 -9.82 0.92
N SER A 108 -2.68 -9.21 0.66
CA SER A 108 -2.11 -8.20 1.56
C SER A 108 -3.08 -7.04 1.81
N CYS A 109 -3.84 -6.62 0.79
CA CYS A 109 -4.86 -5.60 0.95
C CYS A 109 -5.95 -6.02 1.95
N THR A 110 -6.36 -7.31 1.94
CA THR A 110 -7.31 -7.82 2.94
C THR A 110 -6.75 -7.71 4.35
N ASP A 111 -5.49 -8.11 4.55
CA ASP A 111 -4.83 -8.03 5.86
C ASP A 111 -4.73 -6.58 6.35
N PHE A 112 -4.44 -5.63 5.47
CA PHE A 112 -4.40 -4.20 5.82
C PHE A 112 -5.78 -3.65 6.21
N VAL A 113 -6.85 -4.12 5.57
CA VAL A 113 -8.22 -3.74 5.96
C VAL A 113 -8.59 -4.33 7.30
N VAL A 114 -8.23 -5.59 7.58
CA VAL A 114 -8.42 -6.22 8.90
C VAL A 114 -7.67 -5.43 9.98
N GLU A 115 -6.43 -5.04 9.71
CA GLU A 115 -5.63 -4.25 10.64
C GLU A 115 -6.24 -2.86 10.90
N ASP A 116 -6.79 -2.19 9.87
CA ASP A 116 -7.50 -0.91 10.04
C ASP A 116 -8.77 -1.08 10.90
N LEU A 117 -9.55 -2.14 10.66
CA LEU A 117 -10.71 -2.49 11.48
C LEU A 117 -10.32 -2.72 12.95
N THR A 118 -9.24 -3.48 13.19
CA THR A 118 -8.73 -3.76 14.54
C THR A 118 -8.30 -2.46 15.23
N LYS A 119 -7.52 -1.62 14.56
CA LYS A 119 -7.09 -0.32 15.11
C LYS A 119 -8.26 0.62 15.43
N ARG A 120 -9.30 0.59 14.62
CA ARG A 120 -10.51 1.39 14.85
C ARG A 120 -11.30 0.85 16.03
N LYS A 121 -11.41 -0.48 16.16
CA LYS A 121 -12.02 -1.15 17.32
C LYS A 121 -11.27 -0.80 18.62
N ASP A 122 -9.94 -0.85 18.61
CA ASP A 122 -9.10 -0.49 19.77
C ASP A 122 -9.29 0.97 20.21
N LYS A 123 -9.71 1.84 19.29
CA LYS A 123 -10.08 3.23 19.55
C LYS A 123 -11.54 3.40 19.98
N GLY A 124 -12.28 2.31 20.16
CA GLY A 124 -13.68 2.33 20.61
C GLY A 124 -14.71 2.48 19.47
N GLU A 125 -14.31 2.38 18.20
CA GLU A 125 -15.26 2.38 17.09
C GLU A 125 -15.90 0.99 16.97
N MET A 126 -17.21 0.88 17.21
CA MET A 126 -17.94 -0.37 17.02
C MET A 126 -18.22 -0.61 15.54
N HIS A 127 -17.82 -1.77 15.03
CA HIS A 127 -18.11 -2.17 13.65
C HIS A 127 -19.34 -3.09 13.58
N PRO A 128 -20.12 -3.04 12.47
CA PRO A 128 -21.37 -3.79 12.32
C PRO A 128 -21.12 -5.21 11.75
N PHE A 129 -19.93 -5.77 11.92
CA PHE A 129 -19.54 -7.06 11.33
C PHE A 129 -19.37 -8.10 12.43
N ASP A 130 -19.93 -9.32 12.23
CA ASP A 130 -19.75 -10.45 13.14
C ASP A 130 -18.33 -11.03 13.06
N ASP A 131 -17.75 -11.00 11.86
CA ASP A 131 -16.40 -11.41 11.53
C ASP A 131 -15.72 -10.28 10.76
N MET A 132 -14.41 -10.08 10.94
CA MET A 132 -13.65 -9.02 10.26
C MET A 132 -13.13 -9.46 8.88
N PHE A 133 -12.90 -10.76 8.67
CA PHE A 133 -12.20 -11.24 7.48
C PHE A 133 -13.07 -11.18 6.21
N LYS A 134 -14.33 -11.62 6.29
CA LYS A 134 -15.27 -11.56 5.15
C LYS A 134 -15.49 -10.12 4.65
N PRO A 135 -15.88 -9.15 5.50
CA PRO A 135 -16.07 -7.77 5.06
C PRO A 135 -14.75 -7.13 4.59
N ALA A 136 -13.60 -7.46 5.19
CA ALA A 136 -12.31 -7.00 4.71
C ALA A 136 -11.97 -7.56 3.33
N THR A 137 -12.22 -8.84 3.09
CA THR A 137 -12.05 -9.47 1.77
C THR A 137 -12.97 -8.84 0.71
N TYR A 138 -14.19 -8.51 1.10
CA TYR A 138 -15.14 -7.81 0.23
C TYR A 138 -14.63 -6.42 -0.16
N LEU A 139 -14.28 -5.60 0.84
CA LEU A 139 -13.79 -4.24 0.61
C LEU A 139 -12.47 -4.23 -0.15
N SER A 140 -11.55 -5.17 0.14
CA SER A 140 -10.25 -5.26 -0.53
C SER A 140 -10.37 -5.49 -2.03
N LYS A 141 -11.41 -6.19 -2.50
CA LYS A 141 -11.68 -6.36 -3.94
C LYS A 141 -11.99 -5.02 -4.59
N ILE A 142 -12.81 -4.20 -3.93
CA ILE A 142 -13.22 -2.89 -4.45
C ILE A 142 -12.03 -1.93 -4.44
N ILE A 143 -11.28 -1.86 -3.33
CA ILE A 143 -10.06 -1.05 -3.23
C ILE A 143 -9.07 -1.45 -4.32
N TRP A 144 -8.84 -2.75 -4.52
CA TRP A 144 -7.88 -3.26 -5.50
C TRP A 144 -8.27 -2.93 -6.94
N SER A 145 -9.58 -2.95 -7.24
CA SER A 145 -10.11 -2.51 -8.54
C SER A 145 -9.85 -1.02 -8.76
N SER A 146 -10.21 -0.18 -7.80
CA SER A 146 -10.01 1.27 -7.88
C SER A 146 -8.53 1.65 -8.01
N ILE A 147 -7.62 0.98 -7.27
CA ILE A 147 -6.17 1.14 -7.45
C ILE A 147 -5.77 0.80 -8.89
N GLY A 148 -6.27 -0.32 -9.43
CA GLY A 148 -5.95 -0.75 -10.80
C GLY A 148 -6.43 0.21 -11.89
N GLU A 149 -7.49 0.96 -11.64
CA GLU A 149 -8.02 1.95 -12.57
C GLU A 149 -7.24 3.27 -12.56
N ASN A 150 -6.79 3.70 -11.38
CA ASN A 150 -6.11 4.98 -11.19
C ASN A 150 -4.59 4.90 -11.36
N LEU A 151 -3.99 3.74 -11.08
CA LEU A 151 -2.54 3.53 -11.06
C LEU A 151 -2.11 2.45 -12.07
N LYS A 152 -2.66 2.51 -13.27
CA LYS A 152 -2.43 1.51 -14.33
C LYS A 152 -0.96 1.30 -14.64
N SER A 153 -0.21 2.38 -14.84
CA SER A 153 1.19 2.30 -15.22
C SER A 153 2.07 1.74 -14.08
N ALA A 154 1.83 2.16 -12.85
CA ALA A 154 2.55 1.62 -11.69
C ALA A 154 2.30 0.10 -11.53
N ARG A 155 1.06 -0.34 -11.73
CA ARG A 155 0.71 -1.76 -11.70
C ARG A 155 1.39 -2.54 -12.82
N GLN A 156 1.33 -2.03 -14.07
CA GLN A 156 2.01 -2.65 -15.20
C GLN A 156 3.53 -2.74 -15.01
N GLY A 157 4.15 -1.68 -14.48
CA GLY A 157 5.56 -1.67 -14.14
C GLY A 157 5.92 -2.72 -13.08
N MET A 158 5.08 -2.87 -12.05
CA MET A 158 5.27 -3.90 -11.03
C MET A 158 5.07 -5.31 -11.59
N ASP A 159 4.04 -5.54 -12.40
CA ASP A 159 3.79 -6.83 -13.06
C ASP A 159 4.97 -7.23 -13.96
N PHE A 160 5.58 -6.26 -14.66
CA PHE A 160 6.78 -6.46 -15.47
C PHE A 160 7.97 -6.88 -14.61
N LEU A 161 8.27 -6.16 -13.52
CA LEU A 161 9.38 -6.50 -12.62
C LEU A 161 9.19 -7.85 -11.96
N GLN A 162 7.98 -8.16 -11.51
CA GLN A 162 7.64 -9.47 -10.95
C GLN A 162 7.75 -10.58 -12.00
N GLY A 163 7.41 -10.28 -13.25
CA GLY A 163 7.59 -11.21 -14.38
C GLY A 163 9.06 -11.57 -14.58
N ILE A 164 9.95 -10.58 -14.62
CA ILE A 164 11.39 -10.78 -14.71
C ILE A 164 11.90 -11.60 -13.53
N ALA A 165 11.53 -11.22 -12.30
CA ALA A 165 11.96 -11.92 -11.11
C ALA A 165 11.55 -13.41 -11.13
N LYS A 166 10.33 -13.73 -11.59
CA LYS A 166 9.85 -15.11 -11.75
C LYS A 166 10.65 -15.90 -12.79
N VAL A 167 11.06 -15.26 -13.89
CA VAL A 167 11.89 -15.92 -14.91
C VAL A 167 13.27 -16.24 -14.32
N ILE A 168 13.91 -15.28 -13.66
CA ILE A 168 15.24 -15.49 -13.06
C ILE A 168 15.16 -16.55 -11.94
N ALA A 169 14.14 -16.48 -11.08
CA ALA A 169 13.97 -17.46 -10.00
C ALA A 169 13.87 -18.91 -10.50
N LYS A 170 13.27 -19.14 -11.69
CA LYS A 170 13.22 -20.47 -12.31
C LYS A 170 14.59 -21.01 -12.74
N THR A 171 15.56 -20.15 -12.95
CA THR A 171 16.93 -20.58 -13.31
C THR A 171 17.75 -20.97 -12.08
N GLY A 172 17.24 -20.72 -10.87
CA GLY A 172 17.98 -20.96 -9.62
C GLY A 172 19.14 -19.98 -9.41
N GLN A 173 19.19 -18.90 -10.17
CA GLN A 173 20.22 -17.87 -10.03
C GLN A 173 19.75 -16.73 -9.12
N PRO A 174 20.66 -16.09 -8.37
CA PRO A 174 20.32 -14.89 -7.59
C PRO A 174 20.01 -13.71 -8.53
N ILE A 175 19.12 -12.84 -8.10
CA ILE A 175 18.97 -11.52 -8.71
C ILE A 175 19.99 -10.60 -8.05
N HIS A 176 20.78 -9.92 -8.85
CA HIS A 176 21.76 -8.96 -8.35
C HIS A 176 21.77 -7.68 -9.19
N TRP A 177 22.05 -6.58 -8.54
CA TRP A 177 22.28 -5.30 -9.18
C TRP A 177 23.21 -4.43 -8.33
N THR A 178 23.74 -3.40 -8.96
CA THR A 178 24.51 -2.38 -8.26
C THR A 178 23.70 -1.08 -8.22
N THR A 179 23.58 -0.50 -7.05
CA THR A 179 22.90 0.79 -6.90
C THR A 179 23.71 1.91 -7.54
N PRO A 180 23.10 3.09 -7.86
CA PRO A 180 23.82 4.23 -8.41
C PRO A 180 25.01 4.72 -7.57
N VAL A 181 25.00 4.45 -6.27
CA VAL A 181 26.11 4.77 -5.35
C VAL A 181 27.12 3.63 -5.19
N GLY A 182 27.07 2.61 -6.05
CA GLY A 182 28.06 1.52 -6.07
C GLY A 182 27.80 0.38 -5.08
N PHE A 183 26.68 0.38 -4.33
CA PHE A 183 26.37 -0.70 -3.39
C PHE A 183 25.81 -1.93 -4.11
N PRO A 184 26.44 -3.13 -4.00
CA PRO A 184 25.93 -4.35 -4.59
C PRO A 184 24.77 -4.93 -3.78
N VAL A 185 23.68 -5.31 -4.45
CA VAL A 185 22.52 -5.96 -3.83
C VAL A 185 22.35 -7.34 -4.44
N PHE A 186 22.17 -8.34 -3.59
CA PHE A 186 21.90 -9.71 -3.95
C PHE A 186 20.60 -10.18 -3.31
N GLN A 187 19.72 -10.77 -4.12
CA GLN A 187 18.50 -11.42 -3.63
C GLN A 187 18.48 -12.87 -4.10
N TYR A 188 18.50 -13.78 -3.14
CA TYR A 188 18.44 -15.21 -3.39
C TYR A 188 17.56 -15.87 -2.34
N TYR A 189 16.38 -16.30 -2.76
CA TYR A 189 15.40 -16.97 -1.91
C TYR A 189 15.08 -18.35 -2.49
N PRO A 190 15.96 -19.36 -2.29
CA PRO A 190 15.68 -20.70 -2.78
C PRO A 190 14.51 -21.33 -2.03
N GLU A 191 13.52 -21.81 -2.77
CA GLU A 191 12.45 -22.61 -2.19
C GLU A 191 12.92 -24.05 -2.06
N MET A 192 13.16 -24.50 -0.82
CA MET A 192 13.48 -25.89 -0.53
C MET A 192 12.20 -26.71 -0.53
N LYS A 193 12.02 -27.55 -1.54
CA LYS A 193 10.90 -28.51 -1.59
C LYS A 193 11.37 -29.86 -1.05
N SER A 194 10.81 -30.31 0.05
CA SER A 194 11.00 -31.69 0.50
C SER A 194 10.26 -32.64 -0.43
N LYS A 195 10.93 -33.63 -0.95
CA LYS A 195 10.33 -34.71 -1.75
C LYS A 195 10.36 -35.99 -0.93
N LYS A 196 9.19 -36.56 -0.66
CA LYS A 196 9.11 -37.90 -0.06
C LYS A 196 9.59 -38.91 -1.06
N VAL A 197 10.60 -39.67 -0.70
CA VAL A 197 11.11 -40.79 -1.49
C VAL A 197 10.70 -42.08 -0.77
N LYS A 198 9.91 -42.91 -1.45
CA LYS A 198 9.57 -44.23 -0.97
C LYS A 198 10.77 -45.16 -1.20
N SER A 199 11.24 -45.79 -0.16
CA SER A 199 12.28 -46.81 -0.21
C SER A 199 11.68 -48.16 0.15
N HIS A 200 11.95 -49.22 -0.66
CA HIS A 200 11.52 -50.57 -0.35
C HIS A 200 12.17 -51.17 0.93
N LEU A 201 13.28 -50.55 1.38
CA LEU A 201 14.03 -51.02 2.56
C LEU A 201 13.61 -50.34 3.86
N MET A 202 13.05 -49.09 3.80
CA MET A 202 12.83 -48.30 5.02
C MET A 202 11.37 -47.83 5.19
N GLY A 203 10.47 -48.20 4.30
CA GLY A 203 9.10 -47.69 4.31
C GLY A 203 8.96 -46.22 3.86
N GLU A 204 7.84 -45.62 4.24
CA GLU A 204 7.60 -44.18 3.98
C GLU A 204 8.32 -43.29 5.01
#